data_822c52a76c003252bc1dc8143db289fe
#
_entry.id   822c52a76c003252bc1dc8143db289fe
#
_cell.length_a   1.000
_cell.length_b   1.000
_cell.length_c   1.000
_cell.angle_alpha   90.00
_cell.angle_beta   90.00
_cell.angle_gamma   90.00
#
_symmetry.space_group_name_H-M   'P 1'
#
loop_
_entity.id
_entity.type
_entity.pdbx_description
1 polymer ?
#
loop_
_entity_poly.entity_id
_entity_poly.type
_entity_poly.pdbx_seq_one_letter_code
_entity_poly.pdbx_strand_id
1 'polypeptide(L)'
;MFSLSRQSGGISIKTLVVLLMLFAVIHVGVKLVPMYMDAERMKDEMAVKARLAQTLKDEEILMDLVKQAKELDLPLGQENFALSRDDANRRMKISTRWDVEVNFFWGTYIRTFHFKPVIQENYSRTF
;
A
#
# COMPACT_ATOMS: atom_id res chain seq x y z
N MET A 1 -26.72 3.35 27.53
CA MET A 1 -26.56 2.68 27.65
C MET A 1 -27.21 1.69 27.56
N PHE A 2 -27.24 1.07 27.40
CA PHE A 2 -27.86 0.20 27.25
C PHE A 2 -28.25 -0.46 28.31
N SER A 3 -29.08 -0.54 28.42
CA SER A 3 -29.52 -0.98 29.39
C SER A 3 -29.71 -2.19 29.41
N LEU A 4 -29.39 -2.63 29.49
CA LEU A 4 -29.56 -3.71 29.38
C LEU A 4 -30.09 -4.32 30.26
N SER A 5 -30.32 -4.13 30.58
CA SER A 5 -30.71 -4.58 31.38
C SER A 5 -31.66 -5.09 31.70
N ARG A 6 -32.22 -5.07 31.77
CA ARG A 6 -33.08 -5.47 32.16
C ARG A 6 -33.45 -6.49 31.83
N GLN A 7 -33.44 -6.81 31.31
CA GLN A 7 -33.87 -7.62 30.91
C GLN A 7 -33.28 -8.65 30.93
N SER A 8 -33.45 -9.18 31.01
CA SER A 8 -33.07 -10.26 30.84
C SER A 8 -31.82 -10.43 30.62
N GLY A 9 -31.20 -9.78 30.91
CA GLY A 9 -29.94 -9.95 30.80
C GLY A 9 -29.49 -10.23 29.60
N GLY A 10 -30.05 -10.12 28.83
CA GLY A 10 -29.54 -10.46 27.61
C GLY A 10 -29.22 -9.31 26.79
N ILE A 11 -28.26 -9.50 25.98
CA ILE A 11 -27.96 -8.57 24.95
C ILE A 11 -28.90 -8.96 23.83
N SER A 12 -29.58 -8.03 23.24
CA SER A 12 -30.47 -8.35 22.16
C SER A 12 -29.67 -8.86 20.97
N ILE A 13 -30.27 -9.69 20.16
CA ILE A 13 -29.61 -10.21 18.97
C ILE A 13 -29.17 -9.08 18.07
N LYS A 14 -29.99 -8.03 18.00
CA LYS A 14 -29.64 -6.87 17.18
C LYS A 14 -28.36 -6.22 17.67
N THR A 15 -28.22 -6.03 18.97
CA THR A 15 -27.02 -5.45 19.55
C THR A 15 -25.82 -6.34 19.28
N LEU A 16 -25.98 -7.65 19.40
CA LEU A 16 -24.91 -8.59 19.16
C LEU A 16 -24.45 -8.52 17.70
N VAL A 17 -25.38 -8.45 16.77
CA VAL A 17 -25.05 -8.35 15.36
C VAL A 17 -24.27 -7.07 15.08
N VAL A 18 -24.70 -5.95 15.66
CA VAL A 18 -24.01 -4.68 15.48
C VAL A 18 -22.59 -4.75 16.01
N LEU A 19 -22.42 -5.35 17.18
CA LEU A 19 -21.07 -5.48 17.76
C LEU A 19 -20.19 -6.37 16.92
N LEU A 20 -20.74 -7.46 16.37
CA LEU A 20 -19.95 -8.33 15.50
C LEU A 20 -19.55 -7.62 14.22
N MET A 21 -20.45 -6.84 13.65
CA MET A 21 -20.12 -6.08 12.44
C MET A 21 -19.03 -5.05 12.72
N LEU A 22 -19.14 -4.37 13.85
CA LEU A 22 -18.15 -3.38 14.23
C LEU A 22 -16.78 -4.04 14.42
N PHE A 23 -16.77 -5.18 15.11
CA PHE A 23 -15.54 -5.93 15.31
C PHE A 23 -14.93 -6.35 13.97
N ALA A 24 -15.77 -6.82 13.04
CA ALA A 24 -15.29 -7.23 11.73
C ALA A 24 -14.68 -6.07 10.96
N VAL A 25 -15.31 -4.89 11.01
CA VAL A 25 -14.80 -3.72 10.34
C VAL A 25 -13.44 -3.33 10.90
N ILE A 26 -13.29 -3.34 12.23
CA ILE A 26 -12.02 -3.01 12.87
C ILE A 26 -10.96 -4.03 12.48
N HIS A 27 -11.31 -5.30 12.50
CA HIS A 27 -10.37 -6.36 12.15
C HIS A 27 -9.85 -6.21 10.72
N VAL A 28 -10.76 -5.96 9.78
CA VAL A 28 -10.38 -5.76 8.38
C VAL A 28 -9.52 -4.50 8.24
N GLY A 29 -9.90 -3.43 8.93
CA GLY A 29 -9.15 -2.19 8.86
C GLY A 29 -7.73 -2.31 9.36
N VAL A 30 -7.55 -3.02 10.47
CA VAL A 30 -6.21 -3.23 11.04
C VAL A 30 -5.32 -3.98 10.05
N LYS A 31 -5.90 -4.84 9.23
CA LYS A 31 -5.14 -5.58 8.22
C LYS A 31 -4.88 -4.76 6.97
N LEU A 32 -5.85 -3.97 6.54
CA LEU A 32 -5.77 -3.29 5.25
C LEU A 32 -5.07 -1.95 5.31
N VAL A 33 -5.27 -1.18 6.39
CA VAL A 33 -4.73 0.18 6.45
C VAL A 33 -3.21 0.21 6.31
N PRO A 34 -2.44 -0.60 7.08
CA PRO A 34 -0.99 -0.58 6.92
C PRO A 34 -0.56 -0.97 5.51
N MET A 35 -1.27 -1.92 4.90
CA MET A 35 -0.94 -2.38 3.56
C MET A 35 -1.08 -1.27 2.54
N TYR A 36 -2.17 -0.51 2.61
CA TYR A 36 -2.37 0.61 1.69
C TYR A 36 -1.43 1.76 1.99
N MET A 37 -1.10 1.98 3.26
CA MET A 37 -0.12 3.01 3.62
C MET A 37 1.25 2.70 3.05
N ASP A 38 1.66 1.44 3.09
CA ASP A 38 2.93 1.04 2.52
C ASP A 38 2.93 1.24 1.01
N ALA A 39 1.81 0.93 0.36
CA ALA A 39 1.68 1.16 -1.08
C ALA A 39 1.81 2.64 -1.43
N GLU A 40 1.19 3.51 -0.63
CA GLU A 40 1.28 4.94 -0.85
C GLU A 40 2.70 5.46 -0.61
N ARG A 41 3.37 4.95 0.41
CA ARG A 41 4.76 5.34 0.67
C ARG A 41 5.67 4.94 -0.48
N MET A 42 5.46 3.73 -1.01
CA MET A 42 6.25 3.28 -2.15
C MET A 42 6.00 4.15 -3.36
N LYS A 43 4.74 4.48 -3.61
CA LYS A 43 4.36 5.33 -4.72
C LYS A 43 4.97 6.73 -4.59
N ASP A 44 4.94 7.28 -3.37
CA ASP A 44 5.54 8.59 -3.11
C ASP A 44 7.03 8.58 -3.36
N GLU A 45 7.70 7.52 -2.93
CA GLU A 45 9.13 7.40 -3.14
C GLU A 45 9.46 7.28 -4.62
N MET A 46 8.64 6.54 -5.37
CA MET A 46 8.79 6.44 -6.81
C MET A 46 8.65 7.81 -7.46
N ALA A 47 7.68 8.59 -7.02
CA ALA A 47 7.47 9.92 -7.57
C ALA A 47 8.64 10.84 -7.27
N VAL A 48 9.17 10.78 -6.05
CA VAL A 48 10.33 11.59 -5.68
C VAL A 48 11.54 11.23 -6.54
N LYS A 49 11.80 9.94 -6.72
CA LYS A 49 12.93 9.51 -7.52
C LYS A 49 12.76 9.90 -8.99
N ALA A 50 11.53 9.83 -9.48
CA ALA A 50 11.26 10.22 -10.86
C ALA A 50 11.53 11.70 -11.07
N ARG A 51 11.16 12.53 -10.10
CA ARG A 51 11.44 13.97 -10.21
C ARG A 51 12.93 14.28 -10.12
N LEU A 52 13.68 13.42 -9.45
CA LEU A 52 15.12 13.59 -9.34
C LEU A 52 15.89 12.87 -10.44
N ALA A 53 15.20 12.37 -11.45
CA ALA A 53 15.82 11.57 -12.50
C ALA A 53 16.90 12.32 -13.27
N GLN A 54 16.87 13.64 -13.25
CA GLN A 54 17.89 14.43 -13.91
C GLN A 54 19.25 14.26 -13.24
N THR A 55 19.26 14.12 -11.93
CA THR A 55 20.51 14.04 -11.19
C THR A 55 20.87 12.62 -10.79
N LEU A 56 19.98 11.67 -11.02
CA LEU A 56 20.19 10.28 -10.63
C LEU A 56 20.22 9.40 -11.86
N LYS A 57 21.09 8.41 -11.82
CA LYS A 57 21.13 7.40 -12.86
C LYS A 57 20.06 6.35 -12.57
N ASP A 58 19.65 5.65 -13.61
CA ASP A 58 18.63 4.62 -13.44
C ASP A 58 19.03 3.59 -12.39
N GLU A 59 20.32 3.22 -12.36
CA GLU A 59 20.79 2.25 -11.40
C GLU A 59 20.64 2.76 -9.96
N GLU A 60 20.93 4.04 -9.75
CA GLU A 60 20.82 4.65 -8.44
C GLU A 60 19.36 4.72 -8.00
N ILE A 61 18.47 5.07 -8.93
CA ILE A 61 17.05 5.12 -8.65
C ILE A 61 16.57 3.72 -8.27
N LEU A 62 16.97 2.73 -9.04
CA LEU A 62 16.55 1.35 -8.81
C LEU A 62 17.04 0.85 -7.46
N MET A 63 18.28 1.11 -7.11
CA MET A 63 18.83 0.69 -5.84
C MET A 63 18.11 1.35 -4.67
N ASP A 64 17.81 2.63 -4.79
CA ASP A 64 17.11 3.36 -3.74
C ASP A 64 15.69 2.82 -3.56
N LEU A 65 15.03 2.50 -4.66
CA LEU A 65 13.67 1.97 -4.59
C LEU A 65 13.65 0.59 -3.97
N VAL A 66 14.63 -0.25 -4.30
CA VAL A 66 14.72 -1.58 -3.69
C VAL A 66 14.99 -1.46 -2.20
N LYS A 67 15.84 -0.51 -1.82
CA LYS A 67 16.11 -0.29 -0.40
C LYS A 67 14.86 0.15 0.34
N GLN A 68 14.10 1.05 -0.26
CA GLN A 68 12.87 1.52 0.34
C GLN A 68 11.86 0.37 0.46
N ALA A 69 11.79 -0.48 -0.55
CA ALA A 69 10.90 -1.63 -0.51
C ALA A 69 11.26 -2.56 0.63
N LYS A 70 12.55 -2.76 0.89
CA LYS A 70 12.97 -3.59 2.00
C LYS A 70 12.59 -2.98 3.33
N GLU A 71 12.68 -1.66 3.45
CA GLU A 71 12.30 -0.97 4.69
C GLU A 71 10.81 -1.11 4.95
N LEU A 72 10.02 -1.24 3.90
CA LEU A 72 8.58 -1.41 4.02
C LEU A 72 8.16 -2.88 4.03
N ASP A 73 9.14 -3.79 4.00
CA ASP A 73 8.88 -5.23 3.96
C ASP A 73 8.07 -5.65 2.74
N LEU A 74 8.30 -4.99 1.62
CA LEU A 74 7.65 -5.36 0.38
C LEU A 74 8.51 -6.35 -0.38
N PRO A 75 7.89 -7.33 -1.05
CA PRO A 75 8.63 -8.37 -1.77
C PRO A 75 9.07 -7.88 -3.14
N LEU A 76 9.89 -6.84 -3.17
CA LEU A 76 10.32 -6.22 -4.43
C LEU A 76 11.82 -6.25 -4.56
N GLY A 77 12.29 -6.77 -5.68
CA GLY A 77 13.70 -6.71 -6.03
C GLY A 77 13.86 -5.83 -7.26
N GLN A 78 15.08 -5.77 -7.79
CA GLN A 78 15.36 -4.93 -8.94
C GLN A 78 14.50 -5.31 -10.15
N GLU A 79 14.26 -6.58 -10.34
CA GLU A 79 13.50 -7.05 -11.49
C GLU A 79 12.03 -6.69 -11.42
N ASN A 80 11.55 -6.23 -10.28
CA ASN A 80 10.15 -5.89 -10.11
C ASN A 80 9.83 -4.45 -10.49
N PHE A 81 10.84 -3.64 -10.77
CA PHE A 81 10.64 -2.26 -11.14
C PHE A 81 10.89 -2.07 -12.63
N ALA A 82 10.05 -1.29 -13.26
CA ALA A 82 10.22 -0.92 -14.65
C ALA A 82 10.42 0.59 -14.71
N LEU A 83 11.57 0.99 -15.23
CA LEU A 83 11.90 2.40 -15.38
C LEU A 83 11.92 2.73 -16.86
N SER A 84 11.28 3.81 -17.23
CA SER A 84 11.27 4.27 -18.60
C SER A 84 11.59 5.76 -18.60
N ARG A 85 12.71 6.10 -19.18
CA ARG A 85 13.18 7.48 -19.22
C ARG A 85 12.99 8.03 -20.63
N ASP A 86 12.26 9.12 -20.74
CA ASP A 86 12.05 9.79 -22.00
C ASP A 86 12.80 11.12 -21.93
N ASP A 87 14.03 11.11 -22.42
CA ASP A 87 14.87 12.29 -22.33
C ASP A 87 14.37 13.43 -23.22
N ALA A 88 13.72 13.08 -24.32
CA ALA A 88 13.21 14.11 -25.22
C ALA A 88 12.15 14.97 -24.55
N ASN A 89 11.29 14.37 -23.77
CA ASN A 89 10.22 15.08 -23.07
C ASN A 89 10.53 15.27 -21.60
N ARG A 90 11.69 14.81 -21.16
CA ARG A 90 12.10 14.91 -19.75
C ARG A 90 11.10 14.32 -18.81
N ARG A 91 10.70 13.11 -19.11
CA ARG A 91 9.76 12.38 -18.28
C ARG A 91 10.39 11.10 -17.79
N MET A 92 10.04 10.74 -16.59
CA MET A 92 10.46 9.47 -16.02
C MET A 92 9.23 8.73 -15.57
N LYS A 93 9.08 7.51 -16.04
CA LYS A 93 7.98 6.66 -15.66
C LYS A 93 8.54 5.51 -14.87
N ILE A 94 8.01 5.29 -13.69
CA ILE A 94 8.42 4.17 -12.85
C ILE A 94 7.17 3.39 -12.50
N SER A 95 7.24 2.08 -12.66
CA SER A 95 6.14 1.22 -12.32
C SER A 95 6.67 -0.02 -11.61
N THR A 96 5.84 -0.59 -10.78
CA THR A 96 6.14 -1.84 -10.14
C THR A 96 4.83 -2.53 -9.83
N ARG A 97 4.91 -3.76 -9.36
CA ARG A 97 3.70 -4.46 -8.94
C ARG A 97 4.11 -5.52 -7.93
N TRP A 98 3.21 -5.79 -7.03
CA TRP A 98 3.39 -6.86 -6.08
C TRP A 98 2.03 -7.31 -5.57
N ASP A 99 2.02 -8.50 -5.00
CA ASP A 99 0.81 -9.07 -4.46
C ASP A 99 0.99 -9.23 -2.96
N VAL A 100 -0.08 -8.99 -2.21
CA VAL A 100 -0.09 -9.18 -0.77
C VAL A 100 -1.23 -10.13 -0.44
N GLU A 101 -0.90 -11.22 0.24
CA GLU A 101 -1.92 -12.14 0.68
C GLU A 101 -2.29 -11.79 2.11
N VAL A 102 -3.55 -11.59 2.36
CA VAL A 102 -4.04 -11.20 3.68
C VAL A 102 -4.99 -12.27 4.19
N ASN A 103 -4.74 -12.72 5.41
CA ASN A 103 -5.60 -13.67 6.08
C ASN A 103 -6.56 -12.91 6.98
N PHE A 104 -7.84 -13.13 6.79
CA PHE A 104 -8.86 -12.52 7.63
C PHE A 104 -9.48 -13.57 8.51
N PHE A 105 -9.85 -13.17 9.72
CA PHE A 105 -10.58 -14.04 10.64
C PHE A 105 -9.86 -15.37 10.86
N TRP A 106 -8.58 -15.25 11.23
CA TRP A 106 -7.74 -16.41 11.58
C TRP A 106 -7.62 -17.41 10.45
N GLY A 107 -7.51 -16.91 9.22
CA GLY A 107 -7.32 -17.80 8.07
C GLY A 107 -8.60 -18.33 7.46
N THR A 108 -9.74 -17.92 7.99
CA THR A 108 -11.03 -18.35 7.45
C THR A 108 -11.25 -17.78 6.06
N TYR A 109 -10.74 -16.59 5.81
CA TYR A 109 -10.87 -15.95 4.53
C TYR A 109 -9.51 -15.38 4.14
N ILE A 110 -9.01 -15.79 2.99
CA ILE A 110 -7.73 -15.36 2.48
C ILE A 110 -7.97 -14.63 1.18
N ARG A 111 -7.37 -13.47 1.04
CA ARG A 111 -7.51 -12.71 -0.17
C ARG A 111 -6.17 -12.14 -0.58
N THR A 112 -5.90 -12.18 -1.88
CA THR A 112 -4.68 -11.61 -2.45
C THR A 112 -5.02 -10.25 -3.05
N PHE A 113 -4.25 -9.25 -2.65
CA PHE A 113 -4.40 -7.90 -3.18
C PHE A 113 -3.26 -7.62 -4.14
N HIS A 114 -3.60 -7.04 -5.26
CA HIS A 114 -2.61 -6.72 -6.30
C HIS A 114 -2.38 -5.23 -6.33
N PHE A 115 -1.14 -4.82 -6.22
CA PHE A 115 -0.77 -3.42 -6.28
C PHE A 115 0.07 -3.19 -7.54
N LYS A 116 -0.30 -2.19 -8.31
CA LYS A 116 0.40 -1.86 -9.55
C LYS A 116 0.59 -0.36 -9.65
N PRO A 117 1.36 0.24 -8.74
CA PRO A 117 1.56 1.69 -8.81
C PRO A 117 2.37 2.06 -10.04
N VAL A 118 1.91 3.09 -10.72
CA VAL A 118 2.60 3.63 -11.88
C VAL A 118 2.64 5.14 -11.68
N ILE A 119 3.83 5.71 -11.75
CA ILE A 119 3.95 7.16 -11.68
C ILE A 119 4.71 7.64 -12.87
N GLN A 120 4.41 8.85 -13.28
CA GLN A 120 5.11 9.50 -14.37
C GLN A 120 5.28 10.95 -13.97
N GLU A 121 6.53 11.40 -13.92
CA GLU A 121 6.87 12.75 -13.50
C GLU A 121 7.78 13.39 -14.51
N ASN A 122 7.64 14.69 -14.63
CA ASN A 122 8.57 15.46 -15.44
C ASN A 122 9.77 15.81 -14.56
N TYR A 123 10.98 15.57 -15.05
CA TYR A 123 12.15 16.03 -14.34
C TYR A 123 12.65 17.28 -15.04
N SER A 124 12.84 18.30 -14.26
CA SER A 124 13.22 19.55 -14.81
C SER A 124 14.70 19.77 -14.65
N ARG A 125 15.33 20.50 -15.62
CA ARG A 125 16.59 20.76 -15.39
C ARG A 125 16.73 22.05 -14.89
N THR A 126 16.18 22.68 -14.40
CA THR A 126 16.32 23.80 -13.93
C THR A 126 17.33 24.23 -13.33
N PHE A 127 17.69 24.84 -13.20
CA PHE A 127 18.55 25.33 -12.51
C PHE A 127 18.78 26.18 -12.66
#